data_cc751b0f3179e0304d67131caec90c1e
#
_entry.id   cc751b0f3179e0304d67131caec90c1e
#
_cell.length_a   1.000
_cell.length_b   1.000
_cell.length_c   1.000
_cell.angle_alpha   90.00
_cell.angle_beta   90.00
_cell.angle_gamma   90.00
#
_symmetry.space_group_name_H-M   'P 1'
#
loop_
_entity.id
_entity.type
_entity.pdbx_description
1 polymer ?
#
loop_
_entity_poly.entity_id
_entity_poly.type
_entity_poly.pdbx_seq_one_letter_code
_entity_poly.pdbx_strand_id
1 'polypeptide(L)'
;MIPSRCFCVKGARTEARGRARYLLRREQGDAFEIAWDAEAMPHTIRWILVNSDIEVAAFAMPGACEPEGYASEQRKGHVRALAGGARLSLATRVGYLDAAGAEQAAREIEGEMAH
;
A
#
# COMPACT_ATOMS: atom_id res chain seq x y z
N MET A 1 -19.45 -7.72 0.60
CA MET A 1 -19.20 -7.14 1.93
C MET A 1 -17.79 -6.56 2.02
N ILE A 2 -17.67 -5.35 2.48
CA ILE A 2 -16.36 -4.76 2.71
C ILE A 2 -15.71 -5.52 3.86
N PRO A 3 -14.43 -5.95 3.70
CA PRO A 3 -13.73 -6.64 4.77
C PRO A 3 -13.72 -5.80 6.04
N SER A 4 -14.00 -6.41 7.16
CA SER A 4 -14.18 -5.73 8.43
C SER A 4 -12.89 -5.15 9.02
N ARG A 5 -11.74 -5.59 8.55
CA ARG A 5 -10.45 -5.13 9.10
C ARG A 5 -9.45 -4.84 8.00
N CYS A 6 -8.97 -3.62 8.03
CA CYS A 6 -7.88 -3.19 7.19
C CYS A 6 -6.75 -2.72 8.07
N PHE A 7 -5.63 -3.43 8.05
CA PHE A 7 -4.43 -2.98 8.72
C PHE A 7 -3.62 -2.17 7.72
N CYS A 8 -3.74 -0.86 7.83
CA CYS A 8 -2.96 0.04 7.02
C CYS A 8 -1.79 0.54 7.85
N VAL A 9 -0.63 0.04 7.52
CA VAL A 9 0.57 0.49 8.20
C VAL A 9 1.19 1.58 7.35
N LYS A 10 0.74 2.78 7.59
CA LYS A 10 1.26 3.95 6.88
C LYS A 10 2.67 4.23 7.39
N GLY A 11 3.62 4.12 6.49
CA GLY A 11 5.00 4.39 6.84
C GLY A 11 5.75 3.27 7.51
N ALA A 12 5.17 2.07 7.60
CA ALA A 12 5.93 0.93 8.07
C ALA A 12 6.99 0.59 7.02
N ARG A 13 8.19 0.87 7.37
CA ARG A 13 9.35 0.53 6.56
C ARG A 13 10.11 -0.56 7.26
N THR A 14 10.48 -1.59 6.52
CA THR A 14 11.52 -2.45 7.02
C THR A 14 12.80 -1.61 6.94
N GLU A 15 13.44 -1.41 8.07
CA GLU A 15 14.59 -0.54 8.19
C GLU A 15 15.66 -0.77 7.13
N ALA A 16 15.87 -2.01 6.73
CA ALA A 16 16.93 -2.34 5.81
C ALA A 16 16.65 -1.97 4.36
N ARG A 17 15.39 -1.68 3.96
CA ARG A 17 15.06 -1.55 2.53
C ARG A 17 13.96 -0.56 2.19
N GLY A 18 13.46 0.19 3.16
CA GLY A 18 12.42 1.17 2.90
C GLY A 18 11.10 0.59 2.37
N ARG A 19 10.79 -0.65 2.69
CA ARG A 19 9.57 -1.30 2.23
C ARG A 19 8.36 -0.89 3.04
N ALA A 20 7.24 -0.71 2.35
CA ALA A 20 5.93 -0.56 2.97
C ALA A 20 5.12 -1.83 2.73
N ARG A 21 4.31 -2.20 3.71
CA ARG A 21 3.42 -3.37 3.63
C ARG A 21 2.05 -2.97 4.11
N TYR A 22 1.03 -3.42 3.37
CA TYR A 22 -0.36 -3.31 3.81
C TYR A 22 -0.96 -4.70 3.84
N LEU A 23 -1.78 -4.93 4.85
CA LEU A 23 -2.45 -6.20 5.06
C LEU A 23 -3.95 -5.95 5.16
N LEU A 24 -4.72 -6.60 4.30
CA LEU A 24 -6.17 -6.61 4.37
C LEU A 24 -6.60 -7.96 4.91
N ARG A 25 -6.96 -8.01 6.18
CA ARG A 25 -7.35 -9.24 6.86
C ARG A 25 -8.85 -9.41 6.84
N ARG A 26 -9.31 -10.59 6.44
CA ARG A 26 -10.73 -10.91 6.42
C ARG A 26 -11.20 -11.52 7.75
N GLU A 27 -12.52 -11.58 7.96
CA GLU A 27 -13.08 -12.12 9.19
C GLU A 27 -12.66 -13.55 9.47
N GLN A 28 -12.52 -14.37 8.42
CA GLN A 28 -12.08 -15.76 8.58
C GLN A 28 -10.60 -15.90 8.90
N GLY A 29 -9.88 -14.79 8.99
CA GLY A 29 -8.50 -14.75 9.44
C GLY A 29 -7.44 -14.70 8.35
N ASP A 30 -7.78 -15.06 7.13
CA ASP A 30 -6.86 -14.95 6.00
C ASP A 30 -6.72 -13.50 5.54
N ALA A 31 -5.78 -13.24 4.64
CA ALA A 31 -5.48 -11.86 4.25
C ALA A 31 -4.94 -11.75 2.84
N PHE A 32 -5.07 -10.55 2.29
CA PHE A 32 -4.32 -10.13 1.11
C PHE A 32 -3.23 -9.17 1.55
N GLU A 33 -2.06 -9.29 0.93
CA GLU A 33 -0.90 -8.47 1.24
C GLU A 33 -0.46 -7.72 0.00
N ILE A 34 -0.06 -6.46 0.19
CA ILE A 34 0.65 -5.71 -0.84
C ILE A 34 1.88 -5.06 -0.21
N ALA A 35 3.01 -5.15 -0.92
CA ALA A 35 4.28 -4.59 -0.46
C ALA A 35 5.00 -3.90 -1.62
N TRP A 36 5.66 -2.79 -1.33
CA TRP A 36 6.37 -2.01 -2.33
C TRP A 36 7.52 -1.24 -1.69
N ASP A 37 8.36 -0.64 -2.53
CA ASP A 37 9.43 0.22 -2.07
C ASP A 37 8.86 1.62 -1.80
N ALA A 38 8.85 2.03 -0.53
CA ALA A 38 8.30 3.31 -0.11
C ALA A 38 9.16 4.50 -0.52
N GLU A 39 10.42 4.29 -0.87
CA GLU A 39 11.25 5.37 -1.40
C GLU A 39 10.87 5.68 -2.85
N ALA A 40 10.61 4.64 -3.64
CA ALA A 40 10.19 4.81 -5.02
C ALA A 40 8.74 5.28 -5.12
N MET A 41 7.86 4.79 -4.24
CA MET A 41 6.44 5.14 -4.22
C MET A 41 6.03 5.54 -2.80
N PRO A 42 6.30 6.80 -2.40
CA PRO A 42 6.10 7.23 -1.02
C PRO A 42 4.64 7.50 -0.65
N HIS A 43 3.74 7.55 -1.61
CA HIS A 43 2.34 7.86 -1.37
C HIS A 43 1.46 6.64 -1.60
N THR A 44 0.39 6.56 -0.82
CA THR A 44 -0.56 5.47 -0.94
C THR A 44 -1.97 6.03 -0.89
N ILE A 45 -2.79 5.59 -1.83
CA ILE A 45 -4.18 5.99 -1.91
C ILE A 45 -5.03 4.80 -1.48
N ARG A 46 -6.04 5.06 -0.67
CA ARG A 46 -7.07 4.09 -0.34
C ARG A 46 -8.37 4.57 -0.96
N TRP A 47 -9.05 3.67 -1.61
CA TRP A 47 -10.33 3.98 -2.23
C TRP A 47 -11.38 2.97 -1.79
N ILE A 48 -12.50 3.47 -1.32
CA ILE A 48 -13.61 2.63 -0.85
C ILE A 48 -14.88 3.14 -1.52
N LEU A 49 -15.62 2.24 -2.12
CA LEU A 49 -16.92 2.54 -2.69
C LEU A 49 -17.99 1.66 -2.06
N VAL A 50 -18.96 2.29 -1.45
CA VAL A 50 -20.13 1.61 -0.86
C VAL A 50 -21.37 2.28 -1.40
N ASN A 51 -22.21 1.51 -2.09
CA ASN A 51 -23.52 1.96 -2.50
C ASN A 51 -24.51 0.78 -2.46
N SER A 52 -25.72 0.98 -2.96
CA SER A 52 -26.75 -0.06 -2.90
C SER A 52 -26.43 -1.32 -3.70
N ASP A 53 -25.53 -1.19 -4.68
CA ASP A 53 -25.24 -2.27 -5.62
C ASP A 53 -23.86 -2.89 -5.43
N ILE A 54 -22.90 -2.12 -4.92
CA ILE A 54 -21.49 -2.54 -4.87
C ILE A 54 -20.82 -2.11 -3.56
N GLU A 55 -20.05 -3.04 -2.99
CA GLU A 55 -19.14 -2.72 -1.91
C GLU A 55 -17.74 -3.17 -2.33
N VAL A 56 -16.86 -2.23 -2.61
CA VAL A 56 -15.49 -2.53 -3.05
C VAL A 56 -14.49 -1.61 -2.37
N ALA A 57 -13.28 -2.10 -2.26
CA ALA A 57 -12.18 -1.31 -1.72
C ALA A 57 -10.89 -1.64 -2.45
N ALA A 58 -10.16 -0.61 -2.84
CA ALA A 58 -8.76 -0.72 -3.20
C ALA A 58 -7.97 -0.29 -1.97
N PHE A 59 -7.44 -1.26 -1.24
CA PHE A 59 -6.94 -1.00 0.10
C PHE A 59 -5.54 -0.37 0.11
N ALA A 60 -4.80 -0.50 -0.96
CA ALA A 60 -3.51 0.16 -1.08
C ALA A 60 -3.17 0.35 -2.56
N MET A 61 -2.99 1.58 -2.94
CA MET A 61 -2.56 1.95 -4.29
C MET A 61 -1.30 2.80 -4.17
N PRO A 62 -0.12 2.17 -4.17
CA PRO A 62 1.12 2.91 -4.04
C PRO A 62 1.39 3.76 -5.27
N GLY A 63 2.00 4.92 -5.07
CA GLY A 63 2.32 5.82 -6.15
C GLY A 63 3.36 6.85 -5.78
N ALA A 64 3.83 7.55 -6.79
CA ALA A 64 4.85 8.59 -6.62
C ALA A 64 4.23 9.92 -6.22
N CYS A 65 2.91 10.08 -6.35
CA CYS A 65 2.22 11.35 -6.11
C CYS A 65 0.85 11.12 -5.47
N GLU A 66 0.22 12.21 -5.07
CA GLU A 66 -1.15 12.22 -4.59
C GLU A 66 -2.12 12.54 -5.74
N PRO A 67 -3.43 12.26 -5.60
CA PRO A 67 -4.36 12.40 -6.71
C PRO A 67 -4.98 13.81 -6.77
N GLU A 68 -4.16 14.83 -6.78
CA GLU A 68 -4.64 16.23 -6.72
C GLU A 68 -4.41 17.02 -8.01
N GLY A 69 -4.02 16.34 -9.08
CA GLY A 69 -3.80 16.94 -10.38
C GLY A 69 -2.35 17.36 -10.62
N TYR A 70 -1.96 17.40 -11.87
CA TYR A 70 -0.57 17.63 -12.28
C TYR A 70 0.02 18.92 -11.70
N ALA A 71 -0.69 20.03 -11.81
CA ALA A 71 -0.17 21.31 -11.34
C ALA A 71 0.08 21.32 -9.84
N SER A 72 -0.82 20.72 -9.06
CA SER A 72 -0.66 20.61 -7.62
C SER A 72 0.51 19.72 -7.26
N GLU A 73 0.62 18.57 -7.92
CA GLU A 73 1.70 17.63 -7.65
C GLU A 73 3.05 18.21 -8.05
N GLN A 74 3.10 19.00 -9.11
CA GLN A 74 4.32 19.69 -9.52
C GLN A 74 4.76 20.71 -8.46
N ARG A 75 3.84 21.48 -7.92
CA ARG A 75 4.15 22.46 -6.85
C ARG A 75 4.69 21.77 -5.59
N LYS A 76 4.20 20.58 -5.28
CA LYS A 76 4.65 19.82 -4.11
C LYS A 76 5.98 19.09 -4.34
N GLY A 77 6.50 19.08 -5.56
CA GLY A 77 7.71 18.33 -5.89
C GLY A 77 7.49 16.84 -6.07
N HIS A 78 6.26 16.41 -6.33
CA HIS A 78 5.93 14.99 -6.49
C HIS A 78 6.09 14.49 -7.92
N VAL A 79 6.25 15.39 -8.88
CA VAL A 79 6.44 15.02 -10.29
C VAL A 79 7.90 14.68 -10.53
N ARG A 80 8.14 13.50 -11.06
CA ARG A 80 9.49 13.06 -11.43
C ARG A 80 9.71 13.21 -12.92
N ALA A 81 10.87 13.73 -13.28
CA ALA A 81 11.27 13.83 -14.67
C ALA A 81 11.98 12.55 -15.09
N LEU A 82 11.60 12.01 -16.25
CA LEU A 82 12.26 10.86 -16.84
C LEU A 82 12.82 11.30 -18.19
N ALA A 83 14.15 11.30 -18.30
CA ALA A 83 14.82 11.70 -19.52
C ALA A 83 14.48 10.78 -20.68
N GLY A 84 14.55 11.28 -21.90
CA GLY A 84 14.35 10.47 -23.09
C GLY A 84 15.32 9.30 -23.13
N GLY A 85 14.81 8.10 -23.38
CA GLY A 85 15.64 6.89 -23.38
C GLY A 85 15.91 6.30 -21.99
N ALA A 86 15.60 7.01 -20.91
CA ALA A 86 15.78 6.50 -19.57
C ALA A 86 14.66 5.50 -19.20
N ARG A 87 14.94 4.68 -18.20
CA ARG A 87 14.02 3.64 -17.74
C ARG A 87 13.80 3.77 -16.23
N LEU A 88 12.54 3.69 -15.81
CA LEU A 88 12.16 3.58 -14.42
C LEU A 88 11.56 2.21 -14.18
N SER A 89 12.03 1.50 -13.17
CA SER A 89 11.47 0.22 -12.78
C SER A 89 10.89 0.31 -11.39
N LEU A 90 9.63 -0.10 -11.26
CA LEU A 90 8.92 -0.14 -9.99
C LEU A 90 8.45 -1.57 -9.76
N ALA A 91 8.52 -2.02 -8.52
CA ALA A 91 8.09 -3.35 -8.17
C ALA A 91 7.07 -3.31 -7.04
N THR A 92 5.99 -4.06 -7.22
CA THR A 92 4.96 -4.24 -6.21
C THR A 92 4.72 -5.74 -6.08
N ARG A 93 4.69 -6.21 -4.85
CA ARG A 93 4.40 -7.62 -4.57
C ARG A 93 3.01 -7.71 -3.97
N VAL A 94 2.18 -8.59 -4.53
CA VAL A 94 0.85 -8.89 -3.99
C VAL A 94 0.76 -10.37 -3.70
N GLY A 95 0.02 -10.73 -2.66
CA GLY A 95 -0.11 -12.11 -2.29
C GLY A 95 -1.32 -12.38 -1.43
N TYR A 96 -1.65 -13.67 -1.35
CA TYR A 96 -2.67 -14.17 -0.45
C TYR A 96 -1.98 -14.92 0.68
N LEU A 97 -2.47 -14.71 1.91
CA LEU A 97 -1.98 -15.38 3.11
C LEU A 97 -3.12 -16.13 3.76
N ASP A 98 -2.86 -17.39 4.12
CA ASP A 98 -3.82 -18.13 4.94
C ASP A 98 -3.86 -17.54 6.37
N ALA A 99 -4.71 -18.10 7.24
CA ALA A 99 -4.89 -17.54 8.57
C ALA A 99 -3.58 -17.53 9.38
N ALA A 100 -2.78 -18.55 9.28
CA ALA A 100 -1.50 -18.60 9.99
C ALA A 100 -0.50 -17.59 9.43
N GLY A 101 -0.40 -17.48 8.12
CA GLY A 101 0.47 -16.49 7.47
C GLY A 101 0.02 -15.07 7.74
N ALA A 102 -1.28 -14.83 7.75
CA ALA A 102 -1.85 -13.52 8.08
C ALA A 102 -1.54 -13.10 9.51
N GLU A 103 -1.65 -14.03 10.45
CA GLU A 103 -1.32 -13.76 11.86
C GLU A 103 0.15 -13.40 12.02
N GLN A 104 1.02 -14.14 11.36
CA GLN A 104 2.45 -13.85 11.40
C GLN A 104 2.77 -12.51 10.76
N ALA A 105 2.19 -12.21 9.61
CA ALA A 105 2.40 -10.93 8.93
C ALA A 105 1.91 -9.75 9.79
N ALA A 106 0.76 -9.90 10.46
CA ALA A 106 0.24 -8.86 11.34
C ALA A 106 1.20 -8.59 12.50
N ARG A 107 1.78 -9.64 13.07
CA ARG A 107 2.77 -9.48 14.16
C ARG A 107 4.06 -8.80 13.67
N GLU A 108 4.51 -9.13 12.48
CA GLU A 108 5.70 -8.49 11.89
C GLU A 108 5.46 -7.01 11.68
N ILE A 109 4.29 -6.63 11.15
CA ILE A 109 3.93 -5.24 10.90
C ILE A 109 3.84 -4.48 12.23
N GLU A 110 3.18 -5.03 13.23
CA GLU A 110 3.09 -4.43 14.56
C GLU A 110 4.45 -4.27 15.22
N GLY A 111 5.32 -5.25 15.06
CA GLY A 111 6.68 -5.18 15.56
C GLY A 111 7.50 -4.07 14.92
N GLU A 112 7.36 -3.87 13.62
CA GLU A 112 8.01 -2.78 12.89
C GLU A 112 7.50 -1.42 13.35
N MET A 113 6.21 -1.31 13.66
CA MET A 113 5.62 -0.06 14.16
C MET A 113 6.07 0.29 15.57
N ALA A 114 6.43 -0.69 16.37
CA ALA A 114 6.88 -0.48 17.74
C ALA A 114 8.30 0.08 17.83
N HIS A 115 9.02 0.08 16.74
CA HIS A 115 10.36 0.62 16.61
C HIS A 115 10.33 1.94 15.83
#